data_7fa1d71167e77a23d103e8d3ff910b64
#
_entry.id   7fa1d71167e77a23d103e8d3ff910b64
#
_cell.length_a   1.000
_cell.length_b   1.000
_cell.length_c   1.000
_cell.angle_alpha   90.00
_cell.angle_beta   90.00
_cell.angle_gamma   90.00
#
_symmetry.space_group_name_H-M   'P 1'
#
loop_
_entity.id
_entity.type
_entity.pdbx_description
1 polymer ?
#
loop_
_entity_poly.entity_id
_entity_poly.type
_entity_poly.pdbx_seq_one_letter_code
_entity_poly.pdbx_strand_id
1 'polypeptide(L)'
;MFLWERPRYLPDIRLELLADIVTFKSSFTGKTQKVTYATPNWKGTLTVSNISESQLLELKSFVDQVYKDGNIFLIKTYGHLVTANEPIALGPTGNDDFLKTVGWEPNRDIARAGDKISVNDELKVVTAPVRSDGVGSAVISISPRLRKPIAAGDTMKIITQSPKGRFHIRDIYKIKQKVDAMQKGDNIVINFFEDF
;
A
#
# COMPACT_ATOMS: atom_id res chain seq x y z
N MET A 1 -7.18 15.42 0.48
CA MET A 1 -6.22 14.30 0.24
C MET A 1 -6.26 13.95 -1.23
N PHE A 2 -5.13 14.02 -1.90
CA PHE A 2 -5.00 13.84 -3.34
C PHE A 2 -4.93 12.35 -3.71
N LEU A 3 -5.77 11.91 -4.66
CA LEU A 3 -5.68 10.59 -5.25
C LEU A 3 -4.80 10.65 -6.49
N TRP A 4 -3.64 10.03 -6.43
CA TRP A 4 -2.79 9.93 -7.59
C TRP A 4 -3.17 8.69 -8.41
N GLU A 5 -3.95 8.94 -9.43
CA GLU A 5 -4.14 7.95 -10.50
C GLU A 5 -2.85 7.92 -11.32
N ARG A 6 -2.26 6.74 -11.46
CA ARG A 6 -0.98 6.52 -12.14
C ARG A 6 -0.93 7.34 -13.44
N PRO A 7 -0.07 8.36 -13.53
CA PRO A 7 0.00 9.20 -14.72
C PRO A 7 0.42 8.35 -15.92
N ARG A 8 -0.08 8.69 -17.10
CA ARG A 8 0.21 7.95 -18.34
C ARG A 8 1.69 7.94 -18.70
N TYR A 9 2.45 8.88 -18.18
CA TYR A 9 3.83 9.18 -18.60
C TYR A 9 4.88 8.98 -17.51
N LEU A 10 4.50 8.85 -16.23
CA LEU A 10 5.46 8.55 -15.17
C LEU A 10 5.68 7.04 -15.10
N PRO A 11 6.92 6.58 -15.34
CA PRO A 11 7.24 5.17 -15.30
C PRO A 11 7.37 4.66 -13.86
N ASP A 12 7.58 3.41 -13.73
CA ASP A 12 7.89 2.57 -12.58
C ASP A 12 7.75 3.14 -11.15
N ILE A 13 6.59 2.84 -10.58
CA ILE A 13 6.42 2.86 -9.13
C ILE A 13 6.67 1.44 -8.63
N ARG A 14 7.69 1.27 -7.80
CA ARG A 14 7.93 0.06 -7.04
C ARG A 14 7.37 0.21 -5.64
N LEU A 15 6.58 -0.76 -5.21
CA LEU A 15 6.07 -0.86 -3.84
C LEU A 15 6.69 -2.10 -3.20
N GLU A 16 7.40 -1.91 -2.11
CA GLU A 16 8.06 -2.94 -1.33
C GLU A 16 7.51 -2.94 0.09
N LEU A 17 7.30 -4.13 0.64
CA LEU A 17 6.92 -4.30 2.03
C LEU A 17 8.20 -4.49 2.85
N LEU A 18 8.53 -3.51 3.68
CA LEU A 18 9.71 -3.53 4.54
C LEU A 18 9.32 -4.02 5.93
N ALA A 19 10.03 -5.03 6.42
CA ALA A 19 9.96 -5.48 7.81
C ALA A 19 11.22 -5.05 8.56
N ASP A 20 11.03 -4.33 9.66
CA ASP A 20 12.14 -3.97 10.55
C ASP A 20 12.53 -5.19 11.39
N ILE A 21 13.50 -5.93 10.90
CA ILE A 21 14.04 -7.11 11.58
C ILE A 21 15.41 -6.74 12.15
N VAL A 22 15.54 -6.75 13.48
CA VAL A 22 16.84 -6.62 14.12
C VAL A 22 17.35 -7.99 14.51
N THR A 23 18.60 -8.23 14.14
CA THR A 23 19.28 -9.48 14.44
C THR A 23 20.27 -9.27 15.57
N PHE A 24 20.07 -9.94 16.70
CA PHE A 24 21.01 -9.96 17.81
C PHE A 24 21.83 -11.24 17.74
N LYS A 25 23.14 -11.10 17.79
CA LYS A 25 24.06 -12.22 17.91
C LYS A 25 24.69 -12.21 19.30
N SER A 26 24.53 -13.29 20.03
CA SER A 26 25.17 -13.45 21.34
C SER A 26 26.68 -13.59 21.16
N SER A 27 27.47 -12.72 21.81
CA SER A 27 28.91 -12.78 21.81
C SER A 27 29.45 -14.02 22.58
N PHE A 28 28.66 -14.59 23.49
CA PHE A 28 29.06 -15.74 24.28
C PHE A 28 28.73 -17.09 23.63
N THR A 29 27.55 -17.19 23.01
CA THR A 29 27.06 -18.48 22.46
C THR A 29 27.08 -18.55 20.97
N GLY A 30 27.31 -17.44 20.28
CA GLY A 30 27.22 -17.31 18.82
C GLY A 30 25.78 -17.44 18.26
N LYS A 31 24.80 -17.72 19.12
CA LYS A 31 23.39 -17.86 18.71
C LYS A 31 22.83 -16.54 18.22
N THR A 32 22.05 -16.63 17.18
CA THR A 32 21.40 -15.47 16.55
C THR A 32 19.92 -15.48 16.91
N GLN A 33 19.42 -14.34 17.42
CA GLN A 33 18.00 -14.09 17.64
C GLN A 33 17.54 -13.01 16.70
N LYS A 34 16.47 -13.26 15.94
CA LYS A 34 15.81 -12.26 15.11
C LYS A 34 14.57 -11.76 15.83
N VAL A 35 14.44 -10.45 15.96
CA VAL A 35 13.28 -9.81 16.56
C VAL A 35 12.69 -8.85 15.54
N THR A 36 11.40 -9.01 15.23
CA THR A 36 10.65 -8.08 14.40
C THR A 36 10.02 -7.04 15.32
N TYR A 37 10.52 -5.81 15.27
CA TYR A 37 10.08 -4.74 16.19
C TYR A 37 8.82 -4.02 15.73
N ALA A 38 8.54 -4.00 14.45
CA ALA A 38 7.40 -3.29 13.92
C ALA A 38 6.61 -4.12 12.91
N THR A 39 5.35 -3.80 12.76
CA THR A 39 4.54 -4.31 11.66
C THR A 39 5.17 -3.84 10.35
N PRO A 40 5.29 -4.71 9.33
CA PRO A 40 5.83 -4.33 8.04
C PRO A 40 5.14 -3.08 7.48
N ASN A 41 5.92 -2.21 6.85
CA ASN A 41 5.46 -0.96 6.26
C ASN A 41 5.70 -0.94 4.76
N TRP A 42 4.80 -0.33 4.01
CA TRP A 42 5.02 -0.09 2.60
C TRP A 42 6.00 1.06 2.38
N LYS A 43 6.98 0.79 1.54
CA LYS A 43 7.83 1.81 0.92
C LYS A 43 7.58 1.82 -0.57
N GLY A 44 7.43 3.00 -1.12
CA GLY A 44 7.37 3.19 -2.55
C GLY A 44 8.58 3.96 -3.08
N THR A 45 8.96 3.65 -4.29
CA THR A 45 10.01 4.36 -5.03
C THR A 45 9.48 4.70 -6.41
N LEU A 46 9.48 5.99 -6.73
CA LEU A 46 9.24 6.51 -8.07
C LEU A 46 10.60 6.83 -8.70
N THR A 47 10.90 6.20 -9.80
CA THR A 47 12.14 6.47 -10.57
C THR A 47 11.77 7.03 -11.93
N VAL A 48 12.30 8.21 -12.25
CA VAL A 48 12.18 8.81 -13.57
C VAL A 48 13.58 9.06 -14.10
N SER A 49 13.89 8.49 -15.26
CA SER A 49 15.19 8.64 -15.92
C SER A 49 14.99 9.27 -17.29
N ASN A 50 15.87 10.20 -17.66
CA ASN A 50 15.81 10.92 -18.93
C ASN A 50 14.42 11.55 -19.15
N ILE A 51 13.99 12.38 -18.20
CA ILE A 51 12.64 12.93 -18.14
C ILE A 51 12.27 13.72 -19.38
N SER A 52 11.16 13.42 -20.01
CA SER A 52 10.59 14.22 -21.09
C SER A 52 9.92 15.48 -20.54
N GLU A 53 9.61 16.44 -21.41
CA GLU A 53 8.95 17.69 -21.00
C GLU A 53 7.56 17.43 -20.40
N SER A 54 6.77 16.53 -21.00
CA SER A 54 5.46 16.15 -20.47
C SER A 54 5.55 15.46 -19.10
N GLN A 55 6.52 14.56 -18.93
CA GLN A 55 6.78 13.91 -17.63
C GLN A 55 7.21 14.91 -16.57
N LEU A 56 8.01 15.92 -16.94
CA LEU A 56 8.47 16.96 -16.03
C LEU A 56 7.30 17.82 -15.55
N LEU A 57 6.39 18.21 -16.46
CA LEU A 57 5.18 18.95 -16.09
C LEU A 57 4.27 18.16 -15.16
N GLU A 58 4.06 16.88 -15.45
CA GLU A 58 3.29 15.99 -14.56
C GLU A 58 3.94 15.82 -13.18
N LEU A 59 5.26 15.64 -13.14
CA LEU A 59 6.00 15.50 -11.90
C LEU A 59 5.92 16.78 -11.05
N LYS A 60 6.07 17.95 -11.66
CA LYS A 60 5.91 19.25 -10.99
C LYS A 60 4.49 19.40 -10.42
N SER A 61 3.49 19.13 -11.23
CA SER A 61 2.08 19.18 -10.80
C SER A 61 1.81 18.20 -9.63
N PHE A 62 2.32 16.98 -9.70
CA PHE A 62 2.18 15.99 -8.64
C PHE A 62 2.82 16.48 -7.33
N VAL A 63 4.08 16.91 -7.38
CA VAL A 63 4.80 17.36 -6.18
C VAL A 63 4.15 18.60 -5.57
N ASP A 64 3.69 19.55 -6.39
CA ASP A 64 2.96 20.72 -5.92
C ASP A 64 1.64 20.37 -5.24
N GLN A 65 0.90 19.41 -5.80
CA GLN A 65 -0.36 18.96 -5.22
C GLN A 65 -0.13 18.25 -3.88
N VAL A 66 0.85 17.33 -3.81
CA VAL A 66 1.22 16.65 -2.57
C VAL A 66 1.68 17.64 -1.50
N TYR A 67 2.46 18.65 -1.89
CA TYR A 67 2.89 19.71 -0.98
C TYR A 67 1.71 20.51 -0.40
N LYS A 68 0.73 20.86 -1.24
CA LYS A 68 -0.50 21.57 -0.83
C LYS A 68 -1.39 20.72 0.08
N ASP A 69 -1.46 19.42 -0.15
CA ASP A 69 -2.31 18.48 0.59
C ASP A 69 -1.66 17.97 1.90
N GLY A 70 -0.66 18.67 2.43
CA GLY A 70 -0.02 18.32 3.69
C GLY A 70 0.89 17.10 3.60
N ASN A 71 1.48 16.86 2.43
CA ASN A 71 2.43 15.79 2.17
C ASN A 71 1.81 14.37 2.14
N ILE A 72 0.49 14.24 2.06
CA ILE A 72 -0.22 12.96 2.04
C ILE A 72 -0.94 12.78 0.71
N PHE A 73 -0.85 11.59 0.15
CA PHE A 73 -1.52 11.22 -1.09
C PHE A 73 -1.90 9.74 -1.12
N LEU A 74 -2.82 9.38 -2.01
CA LEU A 74 -3.23 8.01 -2.25
C LEU A 74 -2.62 7.50 -3.56
N ILE A 75 -2.08 6.30 -3.55
CA ILE A 75 -1.65 5.59 -4.76
C ILE A 75 -2.59 4.43 -5.02
N LYS A 76 -3.16 4.37 -6.22
CA LYS A 76 -3.84 3.19 -6.73
C LYS A 76 -2.81 2.17 -7.22
N THR A 77 -3.05 0.90 -6.91
CA THR A 77 -2.31 -0.24 -7.48
C THR A 77 -3.25 -1.08 -8.32
N TYR A 78 -2.69 -1.99 -9.12
CA TYR A 78 -3.51 -2.98 -9.81
C TYR A 78 -3.85 -4.11 -8.85
N GLY A 79 -5.14 -4.44 -8.76
CA GLY A 79 -5.65 -5.65 -8.12
C GLY A 79 -6.03 -6.67 -9.20
N HIS A 80 -5.81 -7.92 -8.91
CA HIS A 80 -6.19 -9.03 -9.80
C HIS A 80 -7.55 -9.63 -9.45
N LEU A 81 -8.11 -9.21 -8.32
CA LEU A 81 -9.39 -9.72 -7.84
C LEU A 81 -10.54 -8.98 -8.53
N VAL A 82 -11.28 -9.71 -9.33
CA VAL A 82 -12.53 -9.22 -9.93
C VAL A 82 -13.67 -9.86 -9.15
N THR A 83 -14.38 -9.05 -8.38
CA THR A 83 -15.63 -9.47 -7.75
C THR A 83 -16.77 -8.65 -8.32
N ALA A 84 -17.90 -9.31 -8.60
CA ALA A 84 -19.13 -8.62 -8.99
C ALA A 84 -19.76 -7.87 -7.81
N ASN A 85 -19.42 -8.26 -6.58
CA ASN A 85 -19.93 -7.71 -5.34
C ASN A 85 -18.89 -6.83 -4.67
N GLU A 86 -19.33 -5.86 -3.88
CA GLU A 86 -18.45 -5.06 -3.02
C GLU A 86 -18.31 -5.79 -1.67
N PRO A 87 -17.26 -6.61 -1.48
CA PRO A 87 -17.09 -7.33 -0.22
C PRO A 87 -16.75 -6.36 0.91
N ILE A 88 -17.17 -6.73 2.12
CA ILE A 88 -16.92 -5.94 3.32
C ILE A 88 -16.15 -6.76 4.36
N ALA A 89 -15.27 -6.09 5.09
CA ALA A 89 -14.65 -6.62 6.28
C ALA A 89 -15.49 -6.28 7.50
N LEU A 90 -15.61 -7.23 8.42
CA LEU A 90 -16.42 -7.14 9.63
C LEU A 90 -15.53 -6.87 10.86
N GLY A 91 -15.98 -5.99 11.73
CA GLY A 91 -15.42 -5.81 13.06
C GLY A 91 -16.02 -6.81 14.11
N PRO A 92 -15.36 -6.97 15.27
CA PRO A 92 -14.11 -6.30 15.61
C PRO A 92 -12.90 -6.94 14.92
N THR A 93 -11.95 -6.11 14.47
CA THR A 93 -10.61 -6.56 14.11
C THR A 93 -9.68 -6.09 15.22
N GLY A 94 -8.90 -7.00 15.78
CA GLY A 94 -7.84 -6.68 16.73
C GLY A 94 -6.51 -6.37 16.02
N ASN A 95 -5.42 -6.78 16.68
CA ASN A 95 -4.09 -6.80 16.08
C ASN A 95 -3.86 -8.05 15.19
N ASP A 96 -4.89 -8.53 14.55
CA ASP A 96 -4.90 -9.78 13.80
C ASP A 96 -4.35 -9.57 12.39
N ASP A 97 -3.76 -10.63 11.84
CA ASP A 97 -3.26 -10.71 10.45
C ASP A 97 -4.33 -11.30 9.52
N PHE A 98 -5.59 -11.26 9.93
CA PHE A 98 -6.72 -11.74 9.14
C PHE A 98 -7.94 -10.82 9.23
N LEU A 99 -8.76 -10.89 8.20
CA LEU A 99 -10.04 -10.18 8.10
C LEU A 99 -11.17 -11.19 7.95
N LYS A 100 -12.19 -11.07 8.77
CA LYS A 100 -13.48 -11.74 8.52
C LYS A 100 -14.23 -10.91 7.50
N THR A 101 -14.70 -11.54 6.43
CA THR A 101 -15.28 -10.83 5.29
C THR A 101 -16.55 -11.51 4.79
N VAL A 102 -17.44 -10.74 4.20
CA VAL A 102 -18.69 -11.23 3.58
C VAL A 102 -18.97 -10.47 2.28
N GLY A 103 -19.92 -10.95 1.50
CA GLY A 103 -20.30 -10.33 0.23
C GLY A 103 -19.56 -10.89 -0.96
N TRP A 104 -18.92 -12.04 -0.82
CA TRP A 104 -18.29 -12.76 -1.92
C TRP A 104 -19.30 -13.66 -2.67
N GLU A 105 -18.94 -14.04 -3.90
CA GLU A 105 -19.67 -15.13 -4.56
C GLU A 105 -19.47 -16.43 -3.77
N PRO A 106 -20.54 -17.20 -3.50
CA PRO A 106 -20.44 -18.44 -2.72
C PRO A 106 -19.59 -19.51 -3.42
N ASN A 107 -18.81 -20.26 -2.62
CA ASN A 107 -17.98 -21.40 -3.08
C ASN A 107 -16.98 -21.05 -4.18
N ARG A 108 -16.43 -19.84 -4.20
CA ARG A 108 -15.46 -19.37 -5.20
C ARG A 108 -14.07 -19.16 -4.59
N ASP A 109 -13.06 -19.36 -5.41
CA ASP A 109 -11.71 -18.92 -5.12
C ASP A 109 -11.66 -17.40 -5.35
N ILE A 110 -11.47 -16.65 -4.27
CA ILE A 110 -11.61 -15.18 -4.26
C ILE A 110 -10.27 -14.43 -4.25
N ALA A 111 -9.22 -15.06 -3.75
CA ALA A 111 -7.89 -14.44 -3.67
C ALA A 111 -6.77 -15.48 -3.69
N ARG A 112 -5.61 -15.06 -4.19
CA ARG A 112 -4.36 -15.82 -4.16
C ARG A 112 -3.34 -15.11 -3.30
N ALA A 113 -2.36 -15.86 -2.80
CA ALA A 113 -1.22 -15.24 -2.13
C ALA A 113 -0.50 -14.26 -3.07
N GLY A 114 -0.22 -13.05 -2.59
CA GLY A 114 0.37 -11.96 -3.36
C GLY A 114 -0.64 -10.97 -3.94
N ASP A 115 -1.92 -11.29 -3.97
CA ASP A 115 -2.95 -10.35 -4.39
C ASP A 115 -3.01 -9.15 -3.44
N LYS A 116 -3.32 -7.98 -4.02
CA LYS A 116 -3.44 -6.74 -3.26
C LYS A 116 -4.89 -6.36 -3.08
N ILE A 117 -5.22 -5.94 -1.88
CA ILE A 117 -6.52 -5.38 -1.49
C ILE A 117 -6.30 -4.10 -0.70
N SER A 118 -7.30 -3.26 -0.58
CA SER A 118 -7.25 -2.18 0.40
C SER A 118 -8.49 -2.14 1.27
N VAL A 119 -8.27 -1.83 2.53
CA VAL A 119 -9.29 -1.63 3.55
C VAL A 119 -8.95 -0.35 4.28
N ASN A 120 -9.89 0.58 4.40
CA ASN A 120 -9.69 1.87 5.09
C ASN A 120 -8.48 2.68 4.56
N ASP A 121 -8.27 2.70 3.24
CA ASP A 121 -7.11 3.32 2.56
C ASP A 121 -5.74 2.72 2.93
N GLU A 122 -5.73 1.58 3.60
CA GLU A 122 -4.54 0.81 3.90
C GLU A 122 -4.35 -0.30 2.85
N LEU A 123 -3.19 -0.33 2.20
CA LEU A 123 -2.83 -1.36 1.24
C LEU A 123 -2.37 -2.63 1.95
N LYS A 124 -2.95 -3.77 1.58
CA LYS A 124 -2.66 -5.09 2.14
C LYS A 124 -2.31 -6.08 1.05
N VAL A 125 -1.48 -7.06 1.38
CA VAL A 125 -1.23 -8.26 0.57
C VAL A 125 -1.94 -9.43 1.20
N VAL A 126 -2.65 -10.20 0.40
CA VAL A 126 -3.19 -11.50 0.80
C VAL A 126 -2.04 -12.49 0.93
N THR A 127 -1.93 -13.17 2.07
CA THR A 127 -0.78 -14.03 2.37
C THR A 127 -1.03 -15.51 2.07
N ALA A 128 -2.29 -15.91 1.91
CA ALA A 128 -2.67 -17.27 1.60
C ALA A 128 -3.85 -17.31 0.61
N PRO A 129 -4.00 -18.37 -0.20
CA PRO A 129 -5.18 -18.55 -1.05
C PRO A 129 -6.46 -18.56 -0.20
N VAL A 130 -7.51 -17.94 -0.69
CA VAL A 130 -8.78 -17.78 0.02
C VAL A 130 -9.94 -18.26 -0.85
N ARG A 131 -10.82 -19.07 -0.27
CA ARG A 131 -12.06 -19.50 -0.85
C ARG A 131 -13.23 -19.07 0.05
N SER A 132 -14.31 -18.59 -0.58
CA SER A 132 -15.54 -18.28 0.11
C SER A 132 -16.32 -19.54 0.45
N ASP A 133 -17.09 -19.49 1.53
CA ASP A 133 -18.03 -20.54 1.92
C ASP A 133 -19.33 -20.50 1.12
N GLY A 134 -20.29 -21.39 1.49
CA GLY A 134 -21.58 -21.51 0.84
C GLY A 134 -22.52 -20.31 1.00
N VAL A 135 -22.18 -19.34 1.89
CA VAL A 135 -22.96 -18.12 2.13
C VAL A 135 -22.18 -16.86 1.70
N GLY A 136 -21.03 -17.02 1.06
CA GLY A 136 -20.21 -15.90 0.58
C GLY A 136 -19.41 -15.23 1.68
N SER A 137 -19.09 -15.95 2.77
CA SER A 137 -18.17 -15.48 3.81
C SER A 137 -16.78 -16.05 3.59
N ALA A 138 -15.75 -15.32 4.02
CA ALA A 138 -14.37 -15.77 3.96
C ALA A 138 -13.51 -15.12 5.06
N VAL A 139 -12.40 -15.80 5.40
CA VAL A 139 -11.33 -15.25 6.23
C VAL A 139 -10.12 -15.01 5.34
N ILE A 140 -9.67 -13.76 5.25
CA ILE A 140 -8.53 -13.35 4.42
C ILE A 140 -7.35 -13.06 5.33
N SER A 141 -6.28 -13.84 5.17
CA SER A 141 -4.99 -13.53 5.83
C SER A 141 -4.28 -12.40 5.09
N ILE A 142 -3.82 -11.39 5.83
CA ILE A 142 -3.28 -10.14 5.29
C ILE A 142 -1.90 -9.79 5.88
N SER A 143 -1.11 -9.07 5.11
CA SER A 143 0.10 -8.40 5.56
C SER A 143 0.23 -7.03 4.87
N PRO A 144 0.61 -5.98 5.61
CA PRO A 144 0.63 -5.85 7.06
C PRO A 144 -0.76 -5.95 7.68
N ARG A 145 -0.84 -6.19 9.00
CA ARG A 145 -2.11 -6.11 9.73
C ARG A 145 -2.73 -4.70 9.65
N LEU A 146 -4.03 -4.59 9.92
CA LEU A 146 -4.68 -3.27 9.96
C LEU A 146 -4.03 -2.38 11.03
N ARG A 147 -3.79 -1.12 10.68
CA ARG A 147 -3.32 -0.09 11.60
C ARG A 147 -4.48 0.52 12.38
N LYS A 148 -5.60 0.68 11.68
CA LYS A 148 -6.86 1.14 12.27
C LYS A 148 -7.82 -0.03 12.35
N PRO A 149 -8.02 -0.62 13.55
CA PRO A 149 -8.95 -1.71 13.72
C PRO A 149 -10.38 -1.26 13.40
N ILE A 150 -11.17 -2.19 12.89
CA ILE A 150 -12.60 -2.00 12.68
C ILE A 150 -13.28 -2.27 14.01
N ALA A 151 -14.12 -1.34 14.51
CA ALA A 151 -14.81 -1.50 15.77
C ALA A 151 -15.90 -2.60 15.72
N ALA A 152 -16.33 -3.07 16.87
CA ALA A 152 -17.38 -4.07 16.93
C ALA A 152 -18.70 -3.49 16.36
N GLY A 153 -19.30 -4.21 15.43
CA GLY A 153 -20.51 -3.79 14.73
C GLY A 153 -20.28 -2.90 13.51
N ASP A 154 -19.06 -2.40 13.32
CA ASP A 154 -18.69 -1.65 12.13
C ASP A 154 -18.28 -2.57 10.97
N THR A 155 -18.37 -2.00 9.78
CA THR A 155 -17.95 -2.68 8.53
C THR A 155 -17.11 -1.74 7.67
N MET A 156 -16.19 -2.31 6.90
CA MET A 156 -15.37 -1.56 5.94
C MET A 156 -15.39 -2.21 4.57
N LYS A 157 -15.56 -1.41 3.53
CA LYS A 157 -15.45 -1.89 2.14
C LYS A 157 -14.04 -2.39 1.84
N ILE A 158 -13.96 -3.51 1.13
CA ILE A 158 -12.72 -4.05 0.60
C ILE A 158 -12.64 -3.67 -0.87
N ILE A 159 -11.59 -2.95 -1.25
CA ILE A 159 -11.34 -2.56 -2.63
C ILE A 159 -10.37 -3.56 -3.24
N THR A 160 -10.81 -4.26 -4.28
CA THR A 160 -10.09 -5.37 -4.90
C THR A 160 -9.59 -5.06 -6.31
N GLN A 161 -10.35 -4.30 -7.11
CA GLN A 161 -9.99 -4.01 -8.50
C GLN A 161 -8.91 -2.92 -8.62
N SER A 162 -8.96 -1.93 -7.76
CA SER A 162 -8.01 -0.82 -7.75
C SER A 162 -7.61 -0.50 -6.32
N PRO A 163 -6.93 -1.44 -5.63
CA PRO A 163 -6.54 -1.23 -4.24
C PRO A 163 -5.63 -0.03 -4.13
N LYS A 164 -5.81 0.75 -3.09
CA LYS A 164 -5.10 2.00 -2.84
C LYS A 164 -4.45 1.99 -1.47
N GLY A 165 -3.34 2.69 -1.34
CA GLY A 165 -2.66 2.92 -0.08
C GLY A 165 -2.39 4.40 0.13
N ARG A 166 -2.35 4.80 1.37
CA ARG A 166 -2.04 6.15 1.81
C ARG A 166 -0.54 6.27 2.07
N PHE A 167 0.08 7.27 1.46
CA PHE A 167 1.52 7.48 1.51
C PHE A 167 1.88 8.93 1.78
N HIS A 168 3.10 9.14 2.29
CA HIS A 168 3.70 10.45 2.43
C HIS A 168 5.14 10.49 1.87
N ILE A 169 5.60 11.66 1.45
CA ILE A 169 6.98 11.89 1.03
C ILE A 169 7.73 12.54 2.19
N ARG A 170 8.83 11.94 2.62
CA ARG A 170 9.73 12.59 3.56
C ARG A 170 10.44 13.77 2.88
N ASP A 171 10.63 14.86 3.61
CA ASP A 171 11.33 16.04 3.11
C ASP A 171 10.75 16.62 1.79
N ILE A 172 9.41 16.65 1.67
CA ILE A 172 8.70 17.13 0.46
C ILE A 172 9.21 18.49 -0.02
N TYR A 173 9.61 19.39 0.90
CA TYR A 173 10.16 20.69 0.55
C TYR A 173 11.45 20.58 -0.26
N LYS A 174 12.38 19.70 0.14
CA LYS A 174 13.63 19.45 -0.60
C LYS A 174 13.35 18.80 -1.97
N ILE A 175 12.40 17.87 -2.00
CA ILE A 175 11.96 17.24 -3.25
C ILE A 175 11.38 18.28 -4.19
N LYS A 176 10.51 19.17 -3.68
CA LYS A 176 9.92 20.25 -4.47
C LYS A 176 10.99 21.15 -5.06
N GLN A 177 11.93 21.66 -4.26
CA GLN A 177 13.03 22.49 -4.74
C GLN A 177 13.85 21.79 -5.85
N LYS A 178 14.14 20.49 -5.66
CA LYS A 178 14.84 19.70 -6.68
C LYS A 178 14.05 19.60 -7.97
N VAL A 179 12.76 19.28 -7.88
CA VAL A 179 11.87 19.10 -9.04
C VAL A 179 11.66 20.43 -9.78
N ASP A 180 11.56 21.55 -9.05
CA ASP A 180 11.43 22.88 -9.66
C ASP A 180 12.66 23.27 -10.48
N ALA A 181 13.85 22.85 -10.03
CA ALA A 181 15.12 23.11 -10.73
C ALA A 181 15.41 22.14 -11.90
N MET A 182 14.63 21.05 -12.04
CA MET A 182 14.86 20.01 -13.06
C MET A 182 14.57 20.52 -14.48
N GLN A 183 15.32 19.96 -15.43
CA GLN A 183 15.18 20.15 -16.86
C GLN A 183 14.92 18.84 -17.59
N LYS A 184 14.55 18.93 -18.86
CA LYS A 184 14.41 17.77 -19.75
C LYS A 184 15.74 16.99 -19.79
N GLY A 185 15.66 15.67 -19.66
CA GLY A 185 16.82 14.78 -19.63
C GLY A 185 17.32 14.43 -18.23
N ASP A 186 16.87 15.13 -17.19
CA ASP A 186 17.26 14.86 -15.82
C ASP A 186 16.69 13.54 -15.28
N ASN A 187 17.29 13.09 -14.18
CA ASN A 187 16.86 11.88 -13.46
C ASN A 187 16.45 12.24 -12.04
N ILE A 188 15.44 11.57 -11.54
CA ILE A 188 15.02 11.69 -10.14
C ILE A 188 14.53 10.37 -9.57
N VAL A 189 14.82 10.17 -8.29
CA VAL A 189 14.25 9.10 -7.47
C VAL A 189 13.55 9.73 -6.28
N ILE A 190 12.27 9.43 -6.12
CA ILE A 190 11.45 9.91 -4.99
C ILE A 190 11.01 8.70 -4.19
N ASN A 191 11.39 8.68 -2.91
CA ASN A 191 10.93 7.67 -1.96
C ASN A 191 9.73 8.20 -1.19
N PHE A 192 8.74 7.34 -0.98
CA PHE A 192 7.57 7.62 -0.18
C PHE A 192 7.24 6.42 0.71
N PHE A 193 6.54 6.67 1.80
CA PHE A 193 6.31 5.71 2.86
C PHE A 193 4.83 5.67 3.20
N GLU A 194 4.36 4.50 3.63
CA GLU A 194 3.00 4.33 4.12
C GLU A 194 2.74 5.34 5.26
N ASP A 195 1.58 5.99 5.21
CA ASP A 195 1.11 6.96 6.19
C ASP A 195 -0.05 6.34 7.01
N PHE A 196 -0.09 6.59 8.34
CA PHE A 196 -1.03 5.96 9.27
C PHE A 196 -1.93 6.95 9.99
#